data_c2d368c2170a1250badd667cf660b255
#
_entry.id   c2d368c2170a1250badd667cf660b255
#
_cell.length_a   1.000
_cell.length_b   1.000
_cell.length_c   1.000
_cell.angle_alpha   90.00
_cell.angle_beta   90.00
_cell.angle_gamma   90.00
#
_symmetry.space_group_name_H-M   'P 1'
#
loop_
_entity.id
_entity.type
_entity.pdbx_description
1 polymer ?
#
loop_
_entity_poly.entity_id
_entity_poly.type
_entity_poly.pdbx_seq_one_letter_code
_entity_poly.pdbx_strand_id
1 'polypeptide(L)'
;MQATLGTVLACAAMPQAQALSFELDNGLTLDLDTTLTYDAQWRMEERDPSILAVGGGQVPALLSDDGNRNFDQGDMIQNRISFSTDLDANYGNGGVFLRVRGWYDDVYNDDSLAEQHNPLLGTGTPKPYQQDGIDLHESDIELLDAFFYQGFDIGDRRLSLRAGRQAVNWGESLFINGGISSAQGPLDATKANAPGVELKDIFLPIGQVYGEIDLTDSVSMGAYFQYEWEKTRIDAPGSYFNVLDVIGQEVDGDAIELDPANLRVRRDEPDAGQYGVALRYLAEQLNNTEFGLYYLRFNDFTPAIQFLGAPGIELEHFEDIELLGMSFGTVFGDTNISGEFNYRHGQPVRLAHPAAFYYSEADTLQAQVSVSHVFGASSLWDNLVLLAEIGHNRVLHIDDDATARGLGIDVNDTKGALDGDRSASGFVGRLSADYYGIANGLDLNLSATYRNDFNGVSSVPFTFAEGSEVLGLKADFTYTGGHSFGASYNWFLTDPDDILEDQGRLEVAHLNADRDYLSLYYKYRF
;
A
#
# COMPACT_ATOMS: atom_id res chain seq x y z
N MET A 1 -14.61 19.69 -28.00
CA MET A 1 -13.87 19.39 -29.25
C MET A 1 -13.80 17.88 -29.35
N GLN A 2 -14.38 17.27 -30.37
CA GLN A 2 -14.52 15.81 -30.52
C GLN A 2 -13.12 15.21 -30.73
N ALA A 3 -12.59 14.51 -29.74
CA ALA A 3 -11.46 13.64 -29.90
C ALA A 3 -11.98 12.24 -30.25
N THR A 4 -11.61 11.81 -31.40
CA THR A 4 -11.94 10.58 -32.10
C THR A 4 -11.55 9.34 -31.30
N LEU A 5 -12.54 8.59 -30.88
CA LEU A 5 -12.44 7.17 -30.51
C LEU A 5 -12.18 6.38 -31.80
N GLY A 6 -10.96 6.28 -32.19
CA GLY A 6 -10.59 5.57 -33.40
C GLY A 6 -9.14 5.12 -33.34
N THR A 7 -8.97 3.83 -33.33
CA THR A 7 -7.76 3.08 -33.62
C THR A 7 -7.04 2.44 -32.42
N VAL A 8 -7.69 1.51 -31.72
CA VAL A 8 -6.97 0.34 -31.18
C VAL A 8 -7.90 -0.87 -31.28
N LEU A 9 -8.11 -1.39 -32.46
CA LEU A 9 -8.65 -2.73 -32.70
C LEU A 9 -8.04 -3.29 -34.00
N ALA A 10 -6.71 -3.43 -33.97
CA ALA A 10 -6.01 -4.30 -34.90
C ALA A 10 -5.29 -5.37 -34.08
N CYS A 11 -6.04 -6.19 -33.34
CA CYS A 11 -5.55 -7.48 -32.88
C CYS A 11 -5.54 -8.43 -34.08
N ALA A 12 -4.49 -8.32 -34.90
CA ALA A 12 -4.08 -9.41 -35.76
C ALA A 12 -3.83 -10.63 -34.88
N ALA A 13 -4.24 -11.82 -35.34
CA ALA A 13 -4.06 -13.11 -34.71
C ALA A 13 -2.65 -13.24 -34.07
N MET A 14 -2.56 -12.97 -32.77
CA MET A 14 -1.33 -13.23 -32.01
C MET A 14 -1.32 -14.73 -31.65
N PRO A 15 -0.16 -15.38 -31.70
CA PRO A 15 -0.02 -16.77 -31.27
C PRO A 15 -0.46 -16.91 -29.81
N GLN A 16 -0.86 -18.11 -29.42
CA GLN A 16 -1.22 -18.41 -28.03
C GLN A 16 -0.10 -17.92 -27.09
N ALA A 17 -0.46 -17.06 -26.15
CA ALA A 17 0.44 -16.58 -25.13
C ALA A 17 0.93 -17.77 -24.29
N GLN A 18 2.23 -17.98 -24.28
CA GLN A 18 2.93 -18.90 -23.40
C GLN A 18 4.15 -18.16 -22.89
N ALA A 19 4.36 -18.20 -21.57
CA ALA A 19 5.64 -17.78 -20.99
C ALA A 19 6.77 -18.44 -21.78
N LEU A 20 7.75 -17.65 -22.18
CA LEU A 20 8.86 -18.15 -22.99
C LEU A 20 9.84 -18.88 -22.08
N SER A 21 9.91 -20.21 -22.21
CA SER A 21 10.88 -21.04 -21.50
C SER A 21 11.91 -21.60 -22.48
N PHE A 22 13.19 -21.40 -22.14
CA PHE A 22 14.33 -21.87 -22.91
C PHE A 22 15.20 -22.74 -22.03
N GLU A 23 15.40 -23.99 -22.43
CA GLU A 23 16.37 -24.90 -21.80
C GLU A 23 17.63 -24.95 -22.68
N LEU A 24 18.77 -24.58 -22.10
CA LEU A 24 20.07 -24.61 -22.76
C LEU A 24 20.76 -25.95 -22.53
N ASP A 25 21.64 -26.37 -23.45
CA ASP A 25 22.35 -27.67 -23.42
C ASP A 25 23.16 -27.89 -22.12
N ASN A 26 23.49 -26.83 -21.39
CA ASN A 26 24.22 -26.90 -20.13
C ASN A 26 23.31 -27.08 -18.91
N GLY A 27 21.99 -27.19 -19.09
CA GLY A 27 21.00 -27.32 -18.01
C GLY A 27 20.55 -26.00 -17.37
N LEU A 28 20.89 -24.85 -17.98
CA LEU A 28 20.31 -23.54 -17.59
C LEU A 28 18.93 -23.39 -18.22
N THR A 29 17.93 -23.10 -17.40
CA THR A 29 16.57 -22.76 -17.84
C THR A 29 16.39 -21.24 -17.71
N LEU A 30 15.81 -20.62 -18.72
CA LEU A 30 15.42 -19.21 -18.75
C LEU A 30 13.92 -19.13 -18.94
N ASP A 31 13.21 -18.65 -17.92
CA ASP A 31 11.77 -18.42 -17.98
C ASP A 31 11.50 -16.91 -18.03
N LEU A 32 10.80 -16.48 -19.08
CA LEU A 32 10.44 -15.09 -19.31
C LEU A 32 8.91 -14.95 -19.35
N ASP A 33 8.37 -14.11 -18.46
CA ASP A 33 6.95 -13.79 -18.35
C ASP A 33 6.76 -12.28 -18.49
N THR A 34 5.94 -11.85 -19.44
CA THR A 34 5.68 -10.43 -19.65
C THR A 34 4.18 -10.15 -19.62
N THR A 35 3.80 -9.15 -18.85
CA THR A 35 2.43 -8.63 -18.80
C THR A 35 2.41 -7.21 -19.35
N LEU A 36 1.58 -6.96 -20.36
CA LEU A 36 1.24 -5.62 -20.84
C LEU A 36 -0.14 -5.26 -20.28
N THR A 37 -0.26 -4.03 -19.77
CA THR A 37 -1.50 -3.53 -19.18
C THR A 37 -1.86 -2.17 -19.76
N TYR A 38 -3.14 -1.97 -20.01
CA TYR A 38 -3.74 -0.66 -20.26
C TYR A 38 -4.80 -0.40 -19.19
N ASP A 39 -4.70 0.73 -18.51
CA ASP A 39 -5.54 1.14 -17.40
C ASP A 39 -6.16 2.50 -17.70
N ALA A 40 -7.45 2.65 -17.41
CA ALA A 40 -8.16 3.92 -17.51
C ALA A 40 -9.07 4.10 -16.31
N GLN A 41 -9.03 5.28 -15.69
CA GLN A 41 -9.88 5.62 -14.54
C GLN A 41 -10.49 7.00 -14.72
N TRP A 42 -11.68 7.19 -14.14
CA TRP A 42 -12.43 8.44 -14.18
C TRP A 42 -12.97 8.80 -12.81
N ARG A 43 -12.92 10.09 -12.46
CA ARG A 43 -13.65 10.63 -11.31
C ARG A 43 -15.15 10.58 -11.58
N MET A 44 -15.93 10.05 -10.65
CA MET A 44 -17.37 9.85 -10.83
C MET A 44 -18.22 10.78 -9.98
N GLU A 45 -17.67 11.43 -8.97
CA GLU A 45 -18.36 12.29 -8.03
C GLU A 45 -17.98 13.76 -8.18
N GLU A 46 -18.93 14.67 -7.94
CA GLU A 46 -18.65 16.11 -7.88
C GLU A 46 -17.84 16.44 -6.63
N ARG A 47 -16.99 17.47 -6.71
CA ARG A 47 -16.24 17.96 -5.55
C ARG A 47 -17.18 18.46 -4.47
N ASP A 48 -16.94 18.03 -3.22
CA ASP A 48 -17.65 18.58 -2.08
C ASP A 48 -16.96 19.87 -1.60
N PRO A 49 -17.69 21.02 -1.56
CA PRO A 49 -17.11 22.29 -1.11
C PRO A 49 -16.62 22.29 0.34
N SER A 50 -17.13 21.39 1.20
CA SER A 50 -16.71 21.27 2.60
C SER A 50 -15.29 20.73 2.77
N ILE A 51 -14.84 19.90 1.80
CA ILE A 51 -13.49 19.30 1.78
C ILE A 51 -12.45 20.29 1.25
N LEU A 52 -12.88 21.33 0.51
CA LEU A 52 -11.96 22.30 -0.08
C LEU A 52 -11.51 23.35 0.95
N ALA A 53 -10.22 23.68 0.91
CA ALA A 53 -9.61 24.64 1.81
C ALA A 53 -10.05 26.10 1.61
N VAL A 54 -10.56 26.44 0.43
CA VAL A 54 -10.97 27.81 0.06
C VAL A 54 -12.46 27.85 -0.24
N GLY A 55 -13.16 28.82 0.37
CA GLY A 55 -14.61 29.02 0.15
C GLY A 55 -15.48 28.67 1.35
N GLY A 56 -14.89 28.45 2.52
CA GLY A 56 -15.59 28.12 3.78
C GLY A 56 -15.49 26.65 4.16
N GLY A 57 -14.65 25.87 3.45
CA GLY A 57 -14.32 24.50 3.82
C GLY A 57 -13.55 24.45 5.14
N GLN A 58 -13.56 23.29 5.76
CA GLN A 58 -13.02 23.06 7.11
C GLN A 58 -11.53 22.71 7.11
N VAL A 59 -10.97 22.39 5.93
CA VAL A 59 -9.60 21.90 5.78
C VAL A 59 -8.61 23.06 5.76
N PRO A 60 -7.48 22.97 6.50
CA PRO A 60 -6.43 23.98 6.43
C PRO A 60 -5.86 24.08 5.01
N ALA A 61 -5.86 25.27 4.45
CA ALA A 61 -5.45 25.59 3.08
C ALA A 61 -4.02 25.15 2.69
N LEU A 62 -3.21 24.75 3.66
CA LEU A 62 -1.82 24.31 3.48
C LEU A 62 -1.65 22.83 3.17
N LEU A 63 -2.70 22.01 3.33
CA LEU A 63 -2.46 20.60 3.53
C LEU A 63 -3.17 19.68 2.54
N SER A 64 -4.21 20.14 1.81
CA SER A 64 -5.03 19.11 1.16
C SER A 64 -6.13 19.63 0.26
N ASP A 65 -5.86 20.02 -0.97
CA ASP A 65 -6.95 20.11 -1.95
C ASP A 65 -6.48 20.12 -3.42
N ASP A 66 -5.18 20.16 -3.66
CA ASP A 66 -4.66 20.22 -5.03
C ASP A 66 -5.13 19.03 -5.87
N GLY A 67 -5.07 17.81 -5.34
CA GLY A 67 -5.58 16.62 -6.01
C GLY A 67 -7.08 16.63 -6.25
N ASN A 68 -7.85 17.29 -5.36
CA ASN A 68 -9.30 17.45 -5.55
C ASN A 68 -9.63 18.54 -6.58
N ARG A 69 -8.82 19.62 -6.63
CA ARG A 69 -9.04 20.74 -7.56
C ARG A 69 -8.67 20.43 -9.00
N ASN A 70 -7.70 19.55 -9.21
CA ASN A 70 -7.20 19.25 -10.55
C ASN A 70 -8.15 18.41 -11.39
N PHE A 71 -9.13 17.75 -10.78
CA PHE A 71 -10.04 16.84 -11.50
C PHE A 71 -11.50 17.19 -11.24
N ASP A 72 -12.28 17.45 -12.30
CA ASP A 72 -13.73 17.59 -12.25
C ASP A 72 -14.42 16.21 -12.39
N GLN A 73 -15.71 16.14 -12.04
CA GLN A 73 -16.53 14.96 -12.31
C GLN A 73 -16.49 14.59 -13.80
N GLY A 74 -16.15 13.35 -14.11
CA GLY A 74 -15.99 12.83 -15.46
C GLY A 74 -14.61 12.98 -16.06
N ASP A 75 -13.68 13.66 -15.40
CA ASP A 75 -12.30 13.73 -15.87
C ASP A 75 -11.60 12.39 -15.73
N MET A 76 -10.67 12.13 -16.62
CA MET A 76 -9.75 10.99 -16.49
C MET A 76 -8.73 11.28 -15.40
N ILE A 77 -8.60 10.33 -14.48
CA ILE A 77 -7.63 10.37 -13.37
C ILE A 77 -6.46 9.39 -13.59
N GLN A 78 -6.57 8.54 -14.61
CA GLN A 78 -5.51 7.66 -15.10
C GLN A 78 -5.79 7.28 -16.55
N ASN A 79 -4.75 7.29 -17.39
CA ASN A 79 -4.75 6.82 -18.77
C ASN A 79 -3.39 6.21 -19.08
N ARG A 80 -3.16 5.00 -18.53
CA ARG A 80 -1.83 4.39 -18.41
C ARG A 80 -1.66 3.18 -19.30
N ILE A 81 -0.52 3.10 -19.94
CA ILE A 81 0.02 1.86 -20.50
C ILE A 81 1.24 1.44 -19.67
N SER A 82 1.34 0.16 -19.32
CA SER A 82 2.43 -0.35 -18.51
C SER A 82 2.86 -1.74 -18.96
N PHE A 83 4.06 -2.13 -18.58
CA PHE A 83 4.54 -3.49 -18.70
C PHE A 83 5.25 -3.94 -17.42
N SER A 84 5.21 -5.25 -17.17
CA SER A 84 6.03 -5.91 -16.16
C SER A 84 6.61 -7.17 -16.78
N THR A 85 7.93 -7.37 -16.65
CA THR A 85 8.65 -8.53 -17.19
C THR A 85 9.44 -9.19 -16.08
N ASP A 86 9.18 -10.48 -15.86
CA ASP A 86 9.88 -11.36 -14.93
C ASP A 86 10.83 -12.26 -15.72
N LEU A 87 12.10 -12.33 -15.33
CA LEU A 87 13.11 -13.25 -15.83
C LEU A 87 13.63 -14.11 -14.70
N ASP A 88 13.43 -15.42 -14.79
CA ASP A 88 14.07 -16.41 -13.90
C ASP A 88 15.10 -17.22 -14.68
N ALA A 89 16.36 -17.06 -14.31
CA ALA A 89 17.48 -17.83 -14.85
C ALA A 89 17.92 -18.86 -13.83
N ASN A 90 17.45 -20.10 -13.96
CA ASN A 90 17.65 -21.20 -13.01
C ASN A 90 18.70 -22.19 -13.48
N TYR A 91 19.63 -22.57 -12.56
CA TYR A 91 20.61 -23.62 -12.78
C TYR A 91 20.74 -24.50 -11.52
N GLY A 92 20.26 -25.73 -11.61
CA GLY A 92 20.29 -26.69 -10.52
C GLY A 92 19.43 -26.24 -9.33
N ASN A 93 20.05 -25.97 -8.17
CA ASN A 93 19.34 -25.56 -6.96
C ASN A 93 19.38 -24.04 -6.73
N GLY A 94 19.83 -23.25 -7.72
CA GLY A 94 19.98 -21.82 -7.58
C GLY A 94 19.74 -21.08 -8.90
N GLY A 95 19.68 -19.76 -8.82
CA GLY A 95 19.41 -18.93 -9.98
C GLY A 95 19.47 -17.45 -9.68
N VAL A 96 19.04 -16.67 -10.66
CA VAL A 96 18.90 -15.22 -10.60
C VAL A 96 17.49 -14.87 -11.05
N PHE A 97 16.81 -14.07 -10.25
CA PHE A 97 15.50 -13.51 -10.58
C PHE A 97 15.61 -12.01 -10.81
N LEU A 98 15.02 -11.54 -11.90
CA LEU A 98 14.93 -10.12 -12.24
C LEU A 98 13.49 -9.76 -12.58
N ARG A 99 13.00 -8.63 -12.07
CA ARG A 99 11.73 -8.00 -12.47
C ARG A 99 11.94 -6.57 -12.86
N VAL A 100 11.49 -6.24 -14.07
CA VAL A 100 11.50 -4.87 -14.60
C VAL A 100 10.06 -4.47 -14.88
N ARG A 101 9.67 -3.25 -14.49
CA ARG A 101 8.41 -2.64 -14.89
C ARG A 101 8.64 -1.27 -15.51
N GLY A 102 7.68 -0.82 -16.31
CA GLY A 102 7.67 0.55 -16.83
C GLY A 102 6.24 0.96 -17.17
N TRP A 103 6.00 2.28 -17.17
CA TRP A 103 4.69 2.86 -17.48
C TRP A 103 4.80 4.19 -18.18
N TYR A 104 3.71 4.59 -18.82
CA TYR A 104 3.43 5.93 -19.30
C TYR A 104 1.96 6.24 -19.04
N ASP A 105 1.68 7.36 -18.39
CA ASP A 105 0.34 7.86 -18.08
C ASP A 105 0.14 9.25 -18.67
N ASP A 106 -0.75 9.37 -19.67
CA ASP A 106 -1.00 10.60 -20.39
C ASP A 106 -1.73 11.68 -19.56
N VAL A 107 -2.32 11.30 -18.41
CA VAL A 107 -3.01 12.23 -17.52
C VAL A 107 -2.01 13.13 -16.77
N TYR A 108 -0.84 12.60 -16.44
CA TYR A 108 0.15 13.26 -15.59
C TYR A 108 1.31 13.89 -16.39
N ASN A 109 1.10 14.26 -17.65
CA ASN A 109 2.13 14.92 -18.45
C ASN A 109 2.28 16.42 -18.08
N ASP A 110 3.42 17.01 -18.41
CA ASP A 110 3.82 18.41 -18.08
C ASP A 110 2.76 19.48 -18.40
N ASP A 111 1.92 19.24 -19.42
CA ASP A 111 0.95 20.21 -19.92
C ASP A 111 -0.42 20.11 -19.22
N SER A 112 -0.73 18.99 -18.54
CA SER A 112 -2.09 18.67 -18.10
C SER A 112 -2.41 19.01 -16.65
N LEU A 113 -1.41 19.11 -15.78
CA LEU A 113 -1.60 19.28 -14.33
C LEU A 113 -0.89 20.51 -13.78
N ALA A 114 -1.01 21.62 -14.49
CA ALA A 114 -0.32 22.87 -14.22
C ALA A 114 -0.81 23.65 -12.99
N GLU A 115 -1.86 23.20 -12.30
CA GLU A 115 -2.47 24.00 -11.24
C GLU A 115 -2.30 23.36 -9.84
N GLN A 116 -1.13 23.57 -9.24
CA GLN A 116 -1.04 23.50 -7.78
C GLN A 116 -1.66 24.78 -7.21
N HIS A 117 -2.82 24.66 -6.60
CA HIS A 117 -3.45 25.77 -5.88
C HIS A 117 -2.90 25.87 -4.47
N ASN A 118 -1.92 26.75 -4.26
CA ASN A 118 -1.55 27.12 -2.92
C ASN A 118 -2.34 28.38 -2.49
N PRO A 119 -3.43 28.27 -1.72
CA PRO A 119 -4.27 29.41 -1.35
C PRO A 119 -3.62 30.37 -0.39
N LEU A 120 -2.51 30.01 0.30
CA LEU A 120 -1.71 30.97 1.07
C LEU A 120 -1.02 31.99 0.17
N LEU A 121 -0.82 31.68 -1.08
CA LEU A 121 -0.17 32.54 -2.05
C LEU A 121 -1.14 33.49 -2.76
N GLY A 122 -2.46 33.36 -2.54
CA GLY A 122 -3.49 34.30 -2.96
C GLY A 122 -3.63 34.50 -4.48
N THR A 123 -2.89 33.75 -5.28
CA THR A 123 -2.92 33.82 -6.73
C THR A 123 -2.74 32.42 -7.28
N GLY A 124 -3.74 31.90 -7.97
CA GLY A 124 -3.63 30.63 -8.71
C GLY A 124 -2.56 30.74 -9.79
N THR A 125 -1.29 30.78 -9.40
CA THR A 125 -0.17 30.63 -10.29
C THR A 125 0.07 29.13 -10.41
N PRO A 126 -0.17 28.53 -11.59
CA PRO A 126 0.17 27.14 -11.81
C PRO A 126 1.64 26.93 -11.48
N LYS A 127 1.94 25.97 -10.62
CA LYS A 127 3.29 25.45 -10.49
C LYS A 127 3.32 24.12 -11.23
N PRO A 128 4.25 23.90 -12.15
CA PRO A 128 4.43 22.57 -12.71
C PRO A 128 4.70 21.57 -11.60
N TYR A 129 4.27 20.32 -11.77
CA TYR A 129 4.71 19.23 -10.92
C TYR A 129 6.23 19.27 -10.79
N GLN A 130 6.74 18.94 -9.63
CA GLN A 130 8.15 18.69 -9.50
C GLN A 130 8.51 17.45 -10.32
N GLN A 131 9.73 17.41 -10.88
CA GLN A 131 10.17 16.33 -11.76
C GLN A 131 9.91 14.95 -11.15
N ASP A 132 10.17 14.79 -9.85
CA ASP A 132 9.98 13.51 -9.15
C ASP A 132 8.50 13.08 -9.07
N GLY A 133 7.58 14.04 -8.94
CA GLY A 133 6.14 13.78 -9.01
C GLY A 133 5.70 13.40 -10.43
N ILE A 134 6.30 13.99 -11.46
CA ILE A 134 6.08 13.63 -12.85
C ILE A 134 6.61 12.21 -13.09
N ASP A 135 7.85 11.92 -12.73
CA ASP A 135 8.46 10.59 -12.90
C ASP A 135 7.66 9.51 -12.20
N LEU A 136 7.11 9.81 -11.01
CA LEU A 136 6.31 8.87 -10.24
C LEU A 136 4.98 8.49 -10.92
N HIS A 137 4.33 9.43 -11.61
CA HIS A 137 3.02 9.25 -12.23
C HIS A 137 3.05 9.15 -13.75
N GLU A 138 3.80 10.05 -14.45
CA GLU A 138 3.80 10.11 -15.90
C GLU A 138 4.50 8.92 -16.53
N SER A 139 5.80 8.74 -16.25
CA SER A 139 6.54 7.64 -16.89
C SER A 139 7.83 7.31 -16.17
N ASP A 140 8.10 6.03 -16.03
CA ASP A 140 9.40 5.52 -15.58
C ASP A 140 9.64 4.08 -16.07
N ILE A 141 10.89 3.64 -15.97
CA ILE A 141 11.32 2.25 -16.15
C ILE A 141 12.23 1.89 -14.98
N GLU A 142 11.82 0.94 -14.17
CA GLU A 142 12.54 0.57 -12.95
C GLU A 142 12.81 -0.92 -12.84
N LEU A 143 13.94 -1.26 -12.21
CA LEU A 143 14.29 -2.60 -11.79
C LEU A 143 13.75 -2.82 -10.37
N LEU A 144 12.71 -3.64 -10.24
CA LEU A 144 12.12 -3.99 -8.95
C LEU A 144 12.93 -5.08 -8.26
N ASP A 145 12.67 -6.34 -8.57
CA ASP A 145 13.40 -7.46 -8.00
C ASP A 145 14.69 -7.71 -8.78
N ALA A 146 15.77 -7.93 -8.04
CA ALA A 146 17.06 -8.33 -8.60
C ALA A 146 17.84 -9.10 -7.53
N PHE A 147 17.68 -10.41 -7.48
CA PHE A 147 18.33 -11.23 -6.47
C PHE A 147 18.84 -12.56 -7.02
N PHE A 148 19.89 -13.04 -6.38
CA PHE A 148 20.38 -14.39 -6.50
C PHE A 148 19.73 -15.27 -5.44
N TYR A 149 19.42 -16.53 -5.78
CA TYR A 149 18.93 -17.51 -4.83
C TYR A 149 19.68 -18.85 -4.95
N GLN A 150 19.85 -19.53 -3.80
CA GLN A 150 20.52 -20.83 -3.75
C GLN A 150 19.97 -21.70 -2.62
N GLY A 151 19.62 -22.93 -2.97
CA GLY A 151 19.28 -23.97 -1.99
C GLY A 151 20.50 -24.86 -1.67
N PHE A 152 20.65 -25.22 -0.42
CA PHE A 152 21.68 -26.13 0.09
C PHE A 152 21.05 -27.23 0.92
N ASP A 153 21.50 -28.47 0.73
CA ASP A 153 21.14 -29.58 1.59
C ASP A 153 22.22 -29.75 2.69
N ILE A 154 21.84 -29.57 3.95
CA ILE A 154 22.69 -29.68 5.11
C ILE A 154 22.26 -30.93 5.90
N GLY A 155 22.83 -32.10 5.56
CA GLY A 155 22.32 -33.37 6.04
C GLY A 155 20.90 -33.63 5.51
N ASP A 156 19.94 -33.84 6.42
CA ASP A 156 18.53 -34.04 6.08
C ASP A 156 17.72 -32.72 6.10
N ARG A 157 18.40 -31.56 6.18
CA ARG A 157 17.78 -30.24 6.30
C ARG A 157 18.05 -29.39 5.07
N ARG A 158 17.08 -28.56 4.70
CA ARG A 158 17.23 -27.61 3.60
C ARG A 158 17.50 -26.20 4.15
N LEU A 159 18.53 -25.55 3.61
CA LEU A 159 18.80 -24.13 3.76
C LEU A 159 18.51 -23.44 2.43
N SER A 160 17.67 -22.42 2.43
CA SER A 160 17.43 -21.53 1.30
C SER A 160 18.01 -20.16 1.58
N LEU A 161 18.81 -19.62 0.67
CA LEU A 161 19.39 -18.28 0.76
C LEU A 161 18.97 -17.45 -0.44
N ARG A 162 18.68 -16.17 -0.20
CA ARG A 162 18.47 -15.15 -1.22
C ARG A 162 19.27 -13.90 -0.87
N ALA A 163 19.84 -13.22 -1.88
CA ALA A 163 20.60 -11.98 -1.70
C ALA A 163 20.39 -11.05 -2.89
N GLY A 164 20.06 -9.80 -2.61
CA GLY A 164 19.73 -8.77 -3.61
C GLY A 164 18.45 -8.02 -3.27
N ARG A 165 17.94 -7.25 -4.22
CA ARG A 165 16.66 -6.54 -4.09
C ARG A 165 15.51 -7.54 -4.19
N GLN A 166 14.73 -7.67 -3.13
CA GLN A 166 13.61 -8.61 -2.99
C GLN A 166 12.65 -8.14 -1.91
N ALA A 167 11.40 -8.57 -1.97
CA ALA A 167 10.47 -8.41 -0.87
C ALA A 167 10.46 -9.67 0.02
N VAL A 168 10.40 -9.46 1.34
CA VAL A 168 10.13 -10.50 2.35
C VAL A 168 8.81 -10.13 3.00
N ASN A 169 7.91 -11.10 3.15
CA ASN A 169 6.60 -10.88 3.75
C ASN A 169 6.28 -12.02 4.73
N TRP A 170 6.22 -11.69 6.01
CA TRP A 170 5.84 -12.56 7.11
C TRP A 170 4.52 -12.06 7.72
N GLY A 171 3.85 -12.94 8.47
CA GLY A 171 2.58 -12.64 9.11
C GLY A 171 1.38 -13.16 8.34
N GLU A 172 0.18 -12.92 8.87
CA GLU A 172 -1.09 -13.47 8.41
C GLU A 172 -2.11 -12.37 8.04
N SER A 173 -1.68 -11.11 7.99
CA SER A 173 -2.53 -9.98 7.58
C SER A 173 -2.92 -10.08 6.11
N LEU A 174 -4.21 -9.80 5.81
CA LEU A 174 -4.73 -9.81 4.45
C LEU A 174 -4.96 -8.40 3.89
N PHE A 175 -5.58 -7.51 4.68
CA PHE A 175 -6.05 -6.21 4.22
C PHE A 175 -5.66 -5.05 5.15
N ILE A 176 -5.57 -5.33 6.46
CA ILE A 176 -5.40 -4.29 7.49
C ILE A 176 -3.93 -3.97 7.67
N ASN A 177 -3.59 -2.69 7.55
CA ASN A 177 -2.23 -2.19 7.76
C ASN A 177 -1.84 -2.27 9.25
N GLY A 178 -0.53 -2.23 9.53
CA GLY A 178 0.05 -2.31 10.88
C GLY A 178 0.31 -3.74 11.36
N GLY A 179 0.11 -4.75 10.52
CA GLY A 179 0.51 -6.14 10.76
C GLY A 179 2.04 -6.33 10.76
N ILE A 180 2.48 -7.58 10.98
CA ILE A 180 3.90 -7.95 10.99
C ILE A 180 4.55 -7.63 9.64
N SER A 181 3.82 -7.86 8.54
CA SER A 181 4.31 -7.62 7.17
C SER A 181 4.64 -6.16 6.89
N SER A 182 3.92 -5.21 7.48
CA SER A 182 4.13 -3.76 7.26
C SER A 182 5.47 -3.24 7.83
N ALA A 183 6.14 -4.03 8.67
CA ALA A 183 7.45 -3.74 9.24
C ALA A 183 8.63 -4.27 8.40
N GLN A 184 8.37 -4.86 7.22
CA GLN A 184 9.40 -5.59 6.48
C GLN A 184 9.83 -4.95 5.17
N GLY A 185 9.10 -3.94 4.70
CA GLY A 185 9.46 -3.24 3.48
C GLY A 185 8.47 -2.13 3.12
N PRO A 186 8.90 -1.22 2.24
CA PRO A 186 8.08 -0.13 1.75
C PRO A 186 7.03 -0.61 0.74
N LEU A 187 6.02 0.23 0.52
CA LEU A 187 4.95 0.00 -0.44
C LEU A 187 4.97 1.07 -1.54
N ASP A 188 4.47 0.74 -2.71
CA ASP A 188 4.10 1.69 -3.75
C ASP A 188 2.59 1.95 -3.68
N ALA A 189 2.19 2.93 -2.88
CA ALA A 189 0.78 3.29 -2.72
C ALA A 189 0.18 3.86 -4.02
N THR A 190 1.00 4.43 -4.91
CA THR A 190 0.55 4.96 -6.22
C THR A 190 -0.02 3.89 -7.15
N LYS A 191 0.28 2.62 -6.87
CA LYS A 191 -0.23 1.46 -7.62
C LYS A 191 -1.43 0.80 -6.92
N ALA A 192 -1.67 1.09 -5.63
CA ALA A 192 -2.70 0.40 -4.85
C ALA A 192 -4.13 0.57 -5.40
N ASN A 193 -4.41 1.73 -6.01
CA ASN A 193 -5.71 2.04 -6.63
C ASN A 193 -5.77 1.73 -8.14
N ALA A 194 -4.69 1.20 -8.73
CA ALA A 194 -4.66 0.85 -10.16
C ALA A 194 -5.55 -0.38 -10.43
N PRO A 195 -6.36 -0.36 -11.52
CA PRO A 195 -7.21 -1.48 -11.85
C PRO A 195 -6.39 -2.73 -12.19
N GLY A 196 -6.81 -3.86 -11.62
CA GLY A 196 -6.12 -5.13 -11.88
C GLY A 196 -4.70 -5.24 -11.32
N VAL A 197 -4.28 -4.35 -10.41
CA VAL A 197 -2.98 -4.42 -9.72
C VAL A 197 -2.79 -5.77 -9.02
N GLU A 198 -1.58 -6.27 -9.03
CA GLU A 198 -1.17 -7.45 -8.28
C GLU A 198 -0.34 -7.04 -7.06
N LEU A 199 -0.35 -7.85 -5.98
CA LEU A 199 0.44 -7.53 -4.77
C LEU A 199 1.93 -7.35 -5.05
N LYS A 200 2.47 -8.08 -6.04
CA LYS A 200 3.87 -7.94 -6.48
C LYS A 200 4.21 -6.56 -7.05
N ASP A 201 3.19 -5.79 -7.48
CA ASP A 201 3.36 -4.44 -8.02
C ASP A 201 3.30 -3.38 -6.93
N ILE A 202 2.80 -3.74 -5.73
CA ILE A 202 2.65 -2.85 -4.57
C ILE A 202 3.85 -2.95 -3.63
N PHE A 203 4.36 -4.17 -3.36
CA PHE A 203 5.54 -4.33 -2.49
C PHE A 203 6.80 -3.85 -3.22
N LEU A 204 7.51 -2.88 -2.64
CA LEU A 204 8.79 -2.42 -3.17
C LEU A 204 9.92 -3.30 -2.65
N PRO A 205 10.67 -3.98 -3.54
CA PRO A 205 11.82 -4.76 -3.14
C PRO A 205 12.95 -3.85 -2.68
N ILE A 206 13.65 -4.26 -1.62
CA ILE A 206 14.85 -3.58 -1.10
C ILE A 206 16.02 -4.54 -1.00
N GLY A 207 17.22 -3.99 -0.99
CA GLY A 207 18.48 -4.75 -0.91
C GLY A 207 18.61 -5.45 0.43
N GLN A 208 18.61 -6.80 0.44
CA GLN A 208 18.67 -7.62 1.63
C GLN A 208 19.24 -9.01 1.39
N VAL A 209 19.71 -9.63 2.46
CA VAL A 209 20.03 -11.05 2.52
C VAL A 209 18.96 -11.73 3.36
N TYR A 210 18.36 -12.78 2.82
CA TYR A 210 17.37 -13.62 3.48
C TYR A 210 17.84 -15.06 3.52
N GLY A 211 17.61 -15.73 4.65
CA GLY A 211 17.87 -17.16 4.80
C GLY A 211 16.76 -17.84 5.58
N GLU A 212 16.41 -19.06 5.16
CA GLU A 212 15.46 -19.92 5.85
C GLU A 212 16.01 -21.35 5.94
N ILE A 213 15.90 -21.96 7.12
CA ILE A 213 16.37 -23.31 7.40
C ILE A 213 15.33 -24.12 8.16
N ASP A 214 15.14 -25.38 7.75
CA ASP A 214 14.39 -26.37 8.51
C ASP A 214 15.25 -26.88 9.68
N LEU A 215 14.86 -26.54 10.92
CA LEU A 215 15.55 -27.02 12.14
C LEU A 215 15.12 -28.44 12.50
N THR A 216 13.82 -28.73 12.35
CA THR A 216 13.21 -30.06 12.51
C THR A 216 12.18 -30.25 11.42
N ASP A 217 11.48 -31.39 11.40
CA ASP A 217 10.39 -31.64 10.45
C ASP A 217 9.18 -30.72 10.70
N SER A 218 9.10 -30.12 11.90
CA SER A 218 7.97 -29.26 12.29
C SER A 218 8.42 -27.85 12.69
N VAL A 219 9.70 -27.52 12.66
CA VAL A 219 10.22 -26.20 13.06
C VAL A 219 11.12 -25.64 11.97
N SER A 220 10.83 -24.47 11.49
CA SER A 220 11.70 -23.68 10.59
C SER A 220 12.08 -22.34 11.23
N MET A 221 13.21 -21.80 10.78
CA MET A 221 13.70 -20.48 11.19
C MET A 221 14.07 -19.67 9.94
N GLY A 222 13.53 -18.47 9.86
CA GLY A 222 13.88 -17.47 8.84
C GLY A 222 14.59 -16.28 9.47
N ALA A 223 15.50 -15.65 8.72
CA ALA A 223 16.12 -14.40 9.11
C ALA A 223 16.43 -13.53 7.89
N TYR A 224 16.35 -12.22 8.04
CA TYR A 224 16.82 -11.28 7.04
C TYR A 224 17.67 -10.16 7.66
N PHE A 225 18.50 -9.55 6.82
CA PHE A 225 19.23 -8.32 7.10
C PHE A 225 19.14 -7.42 5.87
N GLN A 226 18.62 -6.18 6.05
CA GLN A 226 18.44 -5.18 5.01
C GLN A 226 19.63 -4.22 5.04
N TYR A 227 20.36 -4.14 3.93
CA TYR A 227 21.50 -3.22 3.73
C TYR A 227 21.11 -2.01 2.89
N GLU A 228 19.84 -1.91 2.51
CA GLU A 228 19.20 -0.79 1.81
C GLU A 228 17.94 -0.40 2.58
N TRP A 229 17.65 0.89 2.67
CA TRP A 229 16.38 1.43 3.10
C TRP A 229 15.77 2.23 1.96
N GLU A 230 14.45 2.15 1.80
CA GLU A 230 13.67 2.89 0.82
C GLU A 230 12.37 3.33 1.49
N LYS A 231 11.83 4.47 1.07
CA LYS A 231 10.55 4.96 1.57
C LYS A 231 9.36 4.33 0.86
N THR A 232 8.21 4.30 1.52
CA THR A 232 6.91 4.08 0.88
C THR A 232 6.65 5.21 -0.11
N ARG A 233 6.32 4.86 -1.34
CA ARG A 233 5.91 5.81 -2.37
C ARG A 233 4.46 6.19 -2.15
N ILE A 234 4.21 7.47 -1.94
CA ILE A 234 2.88 8.06 -1.76
C ILE A 234 2.56 8.88 -3.00
N ASP A 235 1.30 8.97 -3.38
CA ASP A 235 0.85 9.77 -4.50
C ASP A 235 1.37 11.21 -4.41
N ALA A 236 1.87 11.75 -5.52
CA ALA A 236 2.43 13.09 -5.55
C ALA A 236 1.35 14.16 -5.33
N PRO A 237 1.67 15.30 -4.67
CA PRO A 237 0.74 16.41 -4.51
C PRO A 237 0.12 16.84 -5.83
N GLY A 238 -1.20 17.04 -5.81
CA GLY A 238 -1.99 17.36 -6.99
C GLY A 238 -2.45 16.16 -7.81
N SER A 239 -1.94 14.94 -7.57
CA SER A 239 -2.50 13.73 -8.14
C SER A 239 -3.83 13.35 -7.46
N TYR A 240 -4.69 12.61 -8.15
CA TYR A 240 -6.07 12.37 -7.70
C TYR A 240 -6.17 11.70 -6.33
N PHE A 241 -5.30 10.75 -6.01
CA PHE A 241 -5.33 10.03 -4.75
C PHE A 241 -4.48 10.65 -3.64
N ASN A 242 -3.70 11.71 -3.94
CA ASN A 242 -3.03 12.46 -2.89
C ASN A 242 -4.04 13.30 -2.12
N VAL A 243 -4.03 13.17 -0.80
CA VAL A 243 -4.93 13.89 0.13
C VAL A 243 -4.19 14.90 1.01
N LEU A 244 -2.86 14.98 0.85
CA LEU A 244 -2.01 15.88 1.64
C LEU A 244 -0.93 16.50 0.75
N ASP A 245 -1.06 17.77 0.42
CA ASP A 245 -0.17 18.50 -0.51
C ASP A 245 1.29 18.63 -0.03
N VAL A 246 1.57 18.19 1.19
CA VAL A 246 2.90 18.22 1.81
C VAL A 246 3.60 16.86 1.89
N ILE A 247 2.90 15.77 1.56
CA ILE A 247 3.45 14.39 1.51
C ILE A 247 3.51 13.93 0.05
N GLY A 248 4.50 13.11 -0.27
CA GLY A 248 4.69 12.57 -1.61
C GLY A 248 5.59 13.43 -2.49
N GLN A 249 6.09 14.55 -1.99
CA GLN A 249 7.13 15.30 -2.67
C GLN A 249 8.49 14.70 -2.33
N GLU A 250 9.23 14.33 -3.34
CA GLU A 250 10.61 13.88 -3.14
C GLU A 250 11.54 15.09 -3.06
N VAL A 251 12.23 15.21 -1.93
CA VAL A 251 13.28 16.22 -1.75
C VAL A 251 14.46 15.53 -1.12
N ASP A 252 15.46 15.24 -1.91
CA ASP A 252 16.75 14.79 -1.42
C ASP A 252 17.42 15.91 -0.62
N GLY A 253 17.32 15.85 0.71
CA GLY A 253 18.10 16.67 1.64
C GLY A 253 17.89 18.18 1.60
N ASP A 254 17.25 18.71 0.57
CA ASP A 254 16.95 20.12 0.41
C ASP A 254 15.48 20.43 0.64
N ALA A 255 15.20 21.48 1.39
CA ALA A 255 13.85 21.91 1.69
C ALA A 255 13.13 22.42 0.44
N ILE A 256 11.92 21.92 0.14
CA ILE A 256 11.02 22.56 -0.82
C ILE A 256 10.58 23.89 -0.21
N GLU A 257 10.78 24.99 -0.96
CA GLU A 257 10.18 26.27 -0.58
C GLU A 257 8.70 26.28 -0.99
N LEU A 258 7.80 26.06 -0.05
CA LEU A 258 6.34 26.21 -0.24
C LEU A 258 5.87 27.66 -0.26
N ASP A 259 6.82 28.63 -0.43
CA ASP A 259 6.78 29.99 -0.31
C ASP A 259 5.75 30.93 -0.34
N PRO A 260 5.40 32.17 0.00
CA PRO A 260 6.27 33.27 0.39
C PRO A 260 6.51 33.44 1.92
N ALA A 261 6.00 32.52 2.73
CA ALA A 261 6.25 32.54 4.18
C ALA A 261 7.53 31.79 4.58
N ASN A 262 8.35 31.32 3.62
CA ASN A 262 9.52 30.46 3.83
C ASN A 262 9.18 29.14 4.55
N LEU A 263 8.01 28.58 4.30
CA LEU A 263 7.72 27.21 4.71
C LEU A 263 8.58 26.25 3.88
N ARG A 264 9.26 25.36 4.58
CA ARG A 264 10.12 24.35 3.96
C ARG A 264 9.65 22.98 4.40
N VAL A 265 9.62 22.04 3.47
CA VAL A 265 9.46 20.63 3.79
C VAL A 265 10.85 20.00 3.77
N ARG A 266 11.24 19.40 4.87
CA ARG A 266 12.51 18.69 5.02
C ARG A 266 12.23 17.21 5.26
N ARG A 267 13.06 16.34 4.71
CA ARG A 267 13.08 14.92 4.98
C ARG A 267 14.46 14.52 5.48
N ASP A 268 14.48 13.72 6.55
CA ASP A 268 15.66 12.98 6.98
C ASP A 268 15.42 11.50 6.69
N GLU A 269 16.29 10.88 5.89
CA GLU A 269 16.22 9.45 5.56
C GLU A 269 17.05 8.65 6.57
N PRO A 270 16.48 7.56 7.13
CA PRO A 270 17.20 6.71 8.07
C PRO A 270 18.32 5.91 7.41
N ASP A 271 19.29 5.53 8.22
CA ASP A 271 20.32 4.58 7.80
C ASP A 271 19.72 3.17 7.61
N ALA A 272 20.31 2.40 6.69
CA ALA A 272 20.01 0.98 6.54
C ALA A 272 20.55 0.17 7.73
N GLY A 273 20.08 -1.08 7.89
CA GLY A 273 20.59 -1.97 8.95
C GLY A 273 19.47 -2.71 9.68
N GLN A 274 18.28 -2.68 9.12
CA GLN A 274 17.10 -3.35 9.63
C GLN A 274 17.25 -4.87 9.55
N TYR A 275 16.64 -5.60 10.49
CA TYR A 275 16.72 -7.06 10.49
C TYR A 275 15.49 -7.68 11.16
N GLY A 276 15.25 -8.95 10.82
CA GLY A 276 14.21 -9.74 11.44
C GLY A 276 14.57 -11.21 11.57
N VAL A 277 13.98 -11.86 12.57
CA VAL A 277 14.05 -13.30 12.80
C VAL A 277 12.64 -13.84 13.02
N ALA A 278 12.33 -14.95 12.37
CA ALA A 278 11.08 -15.69 12.50
C ALA A 278 11.37 -17.13 12.92
N LEU A 279 10.56 -17.65 13.84
CA LEU A 279 10.51 -19.07 14.18
C LEU A 279 9.08 -19.56 13.90
N ARG A 280 8.94 -20.62 13.09
CA ARG A 280 7.64 -21.22 12.77
C ARG A 280 7.59 -22.65 13.28
N TYR A 281 6.44 -23.01 13.82
CA TYR A 281 6.16 -24.34 14.34
C TYR A 281 4.85 -24.89 13.79
N LEU A 282 4.94 -26.01 13.06
CA LEU A 282 3.79 -26.76 12.58
C LEU A 282 3.34 -27.78 13.64
N ALA A 283 2.20 -27.53 14.26
CA ALA A 283 1.60 -28.39 15.27
C ALA A 283 0.66 -29.42 14.61
N GLU A 284 1.19 -30.54 14.13
CA GLU A 284 0.43 -31.61 13.45
C GLU A 284 -0.76 -32.11 14.28
N GLN A 285 -0.60 -32.24 15.61
CA GLN A 285 -1.64 -32.68 16.54
C GLN A 285 -2.75 -31.65 16.77
N LEU A 286 -2.56 -30.40 16.35
CA LEU A 286 -3.53 -29.31 16.40
C LEU A 286 -4.06 -28.98 14.99
N ASN A 287 -4.42 -30.00 14.24
CA ASN A 287 -4.96 -29.86 12.89
C ASN A 287 -4.00 -29.17 11.90
N ASN A 288 -2.69 -29.47 12.01
CA ASN A 288 -1.63 -28.82 11.27
C ASN A 288 -1.63 -27.29 11.41
N THR A 289 -1.96 -26.79 12.60
CA THR A 289 -1.88 -25.36 12.88
C THR A 289 -0.42 -24.92 12.87
N GLU A 290 -0.10 -23.92 12.06
CA GLU A 290 1.18 -23.24 12.10
C GLU A 290 1.14 -22.09 13.11
N PHE A 291 2.18 -21.98 13.93
CA PHE A 291 2.42 -20.87 14.84
C PHE A 291 3.71 -20.17 14.44
N GLY A 292 3.68 -18.84 14.38
CA GLY A 292 4.83 -17.98 14.13
C GLY A 292 5.20 -17.15 15.35
N LEU A 293 6.52 -16.97 15.59
CA LEU A 293 7.07 -15.99 16.52
C LEU A 293 8.06 -15.12 15.76
N TYR A 294 8.01 -13.82 15.97
CA TYR A 294 8.77 -12.84 15.19
C TYR A 294 9.42 -11.80 16.10
N TYR A 295 10.65 -11.43 15.76
CA TYR A 295 11.30 -10.23 16.27
C TYR A 295 11.89 -9.46 15.10
N LEU A 296 11.52 -8.19 14.97
CA LEU A 296 11.99 -7.29 13.93
C LEU A 296 12.49 -5.99 14.56
N ARG A 297 13.55 -5.42 13.98
CA ARG A 297 13.97 -4.05 14.21
C ARG A 297 14.03 -3.35 12.86
N PHE A 298 13.28 -2.25 12.74
CA PHE A 298 13.09 -1.55 11.47
C PHE A 298 12.95 -0.04 11.68
N ASN A 299 13.16 0.70 10.60
CA ASN A 299 12.86 2.12 10.51
C ASN A 299 11.55 2.29 9.74
N ASP A 300 10.72 3.27 10.15
CA ASP A 300 9.42 3.46 9.50
C ASP A 300 9.60 3.83 8.02
N PHE A 301 8.89 3.13 7.17
CA PHE A 301 8.92 3.37 5.72
C PHE A 301 8.01 4.52 5.28
N THR A 302 7.09 4.95 6.15
CA THR A 302 6.14 6.04 5.88
C THR A 302 6.44 7.21 6.80
N PRO A 303 6.62 8.45 6.27
CA PRO A 303 7.01 9.57 7.10
C PRO A 303 5.86 10.05 8.00
N ALA A 304 6.20 10.47 9.20
CA ALA A 304 5.36 11.27 10.07
C ALA A 304 5.53 12.76 9.75
N ILE A 305 4.43 13.52 9.71
CA ILE A 305 4.46 14.95 9.44
C ILE A 305 4.71 15.70 10.75
N GLN A 306 5.88 16.31 10.91
CA GLN A 306 6.22 17.16 12.04
C GLN A 306 6.06 18.63 11.66
N PHE A 307 5.22 19.38 12.38
CA PHE A 307 5.07 20.82 12.23
C PHE A 307 5.02 21.48 13.60
N LEU A 308 6.11 22.11 13.99
CA LEU A 308 6.26 22.79 15.29
C LEU A 308 6.16 24.32 15.19
N GLY A 309 5.62 24.84 14.08
CA GLY A 309 5.58 26.25 13.73
C GLY A 309 6.67 26.67 12.75
N ALA A 310 6.65 27.93 12.28
CA ALA A 310 7.64 28.41 11.30
C ALA A 310 9.09 28.13 11.76
N PRO A 311 10.02 27.64 10.88
CA PRO A 311 9.93 27.83 9.44
C PRO A 311 9.57 26.61 8.60
N GLY A 312 9.11 25.46 9.13
CA GLY A 312 8.91 24.36 8.20
C GLY A 312 8.12 23.16 8.69
N ILE A 313 7.81 22.30 7.74
CA ILE A 313 7.28 20.96 7.91
C ILE A 313 8.46 20.00 7.79
N GLU A 314 8.56 19.06 8.70
CA GLU A 314 9.54 17.97 8.67
C GLU A 314 8.82 16.66 8.42
N LEU A 315 9.29 15.89 7.45
CA LEU A 315 8.86 14.52 7.18
C LEU A 315 9.87 13.60 7.84
N GLU A 316 9.53 13.12 9.02
CA GLU A 316 10.41 12.30 9.84
C GLU A 316 10.07 10.81 9.69
N HIS A 317 11.09 9.99 9.45
CA HIS A 317 11.00 8.55 9.53
C HIS A 317 11.55 8.10 10.89
N PHE A 318 10.70 7.55 11.74
CA PHE A 318 11.10 7.05 13.05
C PHE A 318 12.00 5.83 12.89
N GLU A 319 13.10 5.82 13.65
CA GLU A 319 14.11 4.78 13.55
C GLU A 319 14.03 3.79 14.70
N ASP A 320 14.67 2.63 14.51
CA ASP A 320 14.87 1.64 15.58
C ASP A 320 13.61 1.07 16.24
N ILE A 321 12.49 1.06 15.52
CA ILE A 321 11.25 0.48 16.02
C ILE A 321 11.43 -1.03 16.20
N GLU A 322 11.15 -1.52 17.41
CA GLU A 322 11.20 -2.94 17.73
C GLU A 322 9.80 -3.56 17.70
N LEU A 323 9.65 -4.68 17.00
CA LEU A 323 8.41 -5.44 16.91
C LEU A 323 8.60 -6.85 17.46
N LEU A 324 7.75 -7.22 18.43
CA LEU A 324 7.55 -8.60 18.85
C LEU A 324 6.20 -9.08 18.35
N GLY A 325 6.21 -10.11 17.52
CA GLY A 325 5.01 -10.64 16.86
C GLY A 325 4.77 -12.11 17.13
N MET A 326 3.51 -12.51 17.05
CA MET A 326 3.09 -13.90 16.99
C MET A 326 1.93 -14.06 16.00
N SER A 327 1.90 -15.21 15.34
CA SER A 327 0.80 -15.54 14.42
C SER A 327 0.34 -16.98 14.61
N PHE A 328 -0.83 -17.28 14.07
CA PHE A 328 -1.32 -18.63 13.87
C PHE A 328 -2.10 -18.73 12.57
N GLY A 329 -2.05 -19.90 11.93
CA GLY A 329 -2.87 -20.24 10.77
C GLY A 329 -3.33 -21.67 10.85
N THR A 330 -4.63 -21.93 10.62
CA THR A 330 -5.22 -23.26 10.71
C THR A 330 -6.33 -23.44 9.69
N VAL A 331 -6.52 -24.66 9.21
CA VAL A 331 -7.55 -25.00 8.21
C VAL A 331 -8.56 -26.01 8.78
N PHE A 332 -9.84 -25.67 8.79
CA PHE A 332 -10.95 -26.53 9.17
C PHE A 332 -11.89 -26.75 7.97
N GLY A 333 -11.77 -27.92 7.32
CA GLY A 333 -12.52 -28.18 6.09
C GLY A 333 -12.18 -27.16 5.01
N ASP A 334 -13.18 -26.40 4.56
CA ASP A 334 -13.05 -25.38 3.51
C ASP A 334 -12.79 -23.96 4.08
N THR A 335 -12.47 -23.88 5.38
CA THR A 335 -12.23 -22.60 6.08
C THR A 335 -10.79 -22.54 6.57
N ASN A 336 -10.06 -21.51 6.17
CA ASN A 336 -8.81 -21.09 6.80
C ASN A 336 -9.12 -19.96 7.80
N ILE A 337 -8.59 -20.07 9.02
CA ILE A 337 -8.63 -19.04 10.05
C ILE A 337 -7.19 -18.73 10.41
N SER A 338 -6.80 -17.48 10.29
CA SER A 338 -5.48 -17.02 10.69
C SER A 338 -5.58 -15.75 11.53
N GLY A 339 -4.51 -15.42 12.21
CA GLY A 339 -4.47 -14.21 13.00
C GLY A 339 -3.06 -13.90 13.45
N GLU A 340 -2.86 -12.65 13.80
CA GLU A 340 -1.59 -12.18 14.32
C GLU A 340 -1.81 -11.14 15.42
N PHE A 341 -0.78 -11.03 16.23
CA PHE A 341 -0.66 -10.05 17.30
C PHE A 341 0.77 -9.51 17.28
N ASN A 342 0.91 -8.20 17.38
CA ASN A 342 2.21 -7.57 17.52
C ASN A 342 2.21 -6.49 18.59
N TYR A 343 3.33 -6.37 19.30
CA TYR A 343 3.70 -5.28 20.18
C TYR A 343 4.84 -4.52 19.50
N ARG A 344 4.74 -3.19 19.48
CA ARG A 344 5.79 -2.32 18.95
C ARG A 344 6.24 -1.34 20.02
N HIS A 345 7.54 -1.18 20.13
CA HIS A 345 8.21 -0.15 20.93
C HIS A 345 8.85 0.87 19.97
N GLY A 346 8.71 2.15 20.26
CA GLY A 346 9.19 3.23 19.38
C GLY A 346 8.24 3.57 18.20
N GLN A 347 6.99 3.03 18.19
CA GLN A 347 6.02 3.36 17.15
C GLN A 347 5.59 4.82 17.21
N PRO A 348 5.66 5.61 16.10
CA PRO A 348 5.15 6.97 16.11
C PRO A 348 3.64 7.03 16.36
N VAL A 349 3.22 7.92 17.24
CA VAL A 349 1.81 8.25 17.49
C VAL A 349 1.61 9.76 17.47
N ARG A 350 0.50 10.22 16.90
CA ARG A 350 0.17 11.63 16.79
C ARG A 350 -0.33 12.18 18.13
N LEU A 351 0.25 13.32 18.56
CA LEU A 351 -0.11 13.98 19.80
C LEU A 351 -0.98 15.22 19.57
N ALA A 352 -1.91 15.47 20.48
CA ALA A 352 -2.86 16.57 20.40
C ALA A 352 -2.19 17.93 20.68
N HIS A 353 -2.18 18.81 19.69
CA HIS A 353 -1.77 20.19 19.86
C HIS A 353 -2.53 21.13 18.92
N PRO A 354 -3.09 22.26 19.40
CA PRO A 354 -3.97 23.12 18.59
C PRO A 354 -3.28 23.87 17.45
N ALA A 355 -1.94 23.89 17.43
CA ALA A 355 -1.15 24.67 16.47
C ALA A 355 0.09 23.91 15.96
N ALA A 356 0.16 22.60 16.17
CA ALA A 356 1.28 21.77 15.72
C ALA A 356 0.79 20.38 15.33
N PHE A 357 1.40 19.80 14.31
CA PHE A 357 1.38 18.36 14.08
C PHE A 357 2.65 17.81 14.73
N TYR A 358 2.48 16.93 15.69
CA TYR A 358 3.60 16.37 16.43
C TYR A 358 3.42 14.89 16.70
N TYR A 359 4.47 14.13 16.47
CA TYR A 359 4.52 12.70 16.73
C TYR A 359 5.58 12.40 17.78
N SER A 360 5.32 11.40 18.59
CA SER A 360 6.24 10.90 19.60
C SER A 360 6.28 9.38 19.55
N GLU A 361 7.37 8.79 20.01
CA GLU A 361 7.52 7.36 20.18
C GLU A 361 6.55 6.83 21.24
N ALA A 362 6.03 5.63 21.01
CA ALA A 362 5.07 4.99 21.90
C ALA A 362 5.16 3.47 21.84
N ASP A 363 4.67 2.85 22.90
CA ASP A 363 4.35 1.43 22.95
C ASP A 363 2.95 1.19 22.42
N THR A 364 2.83 0.31 21.43
CA THR A 364 1.54 -0.01 20.81
C THR A 364 1.29 -1.51 20.72
N LEU A 365 0.02 -1.89 20.65
CA LEU A 365 -0.43 -3.25 20.32
C LEU A 365 -1.30 -3.22 19.09
N GLN A 366 -1.17 -4.25 18.27
CA GLN A 366 -2.14 -4.56 17.22
C GLN A 366 -2.48 -6.04 17.20
N ALA A 367 -3.74 -6.34 16.98
CA ALA A 367 -4.25 -7.70 16.83
C ALA A 367 -5.21 -7.75 15.65
N GLN A 368 -5.11 -8.79 14.83
CA GLN A 368 -6.04 -9.01 13.72
C GLN A 368 -6.31 -10.49 13.51
N VAL A 369 -7.52 -10.78 13.04
CA VAL A 369 -7.97 -12.14 12.74
C VAL A 369 -8.61 -12.11 11.36
N SER A 370 -8.20 -13.07 10.52
CA SER A 370 -8.71 -13.23 9.16
C SER A 370 -9.35 -14.59 8.96
N VAL A 371 -10.31 -14.64 8.06
CA VAL A 371 -11.03 -15.84 7.63
C VAL A 371 -11.05 -15.89 6.12
N SER A 372 -10.70 -17.06 5.56
CA SER A 372 -10.94 -17.40 4.17
C SER A 372 -11.84 -18.63 4.13
N HIS A 373 -13.01 -18.55 3.46
CA HIS A 373 -13.92 -19.66 3.33
C HIS A 373 -14.34 -19.89 1.87
N VAL A 374 -14.24 -21.13 1.43
CA VAL A 374 -14.68 -21.56 0.09
C VAL A 374 -16.02 -22.27 0.20
N PHE A 375 -17.08 -21.66 -0.33
CA PHE A 375 -18.44 -22.24 -0.29
C PHE A 375 -18.67 -23.31 -1.35
N GLY A 376 -17.77 -23.45 -2.34
CA GLY A 376 -17.91 -24.37 -3.46
C GLY A 376 -19.01 -23.97 -4.44
N ALA A 377 -19.37 -24.92 -5.33
CA ALA A 377 -20.34 -24.70 -6.39
C ALA A 377 -21.80 -24.72 -5.89
N SER A 378 -22.65 -23.92 -6.54
CA SER A 378 -24.09 -23.87 -6.30
C SER A 378 -24.86 -23.67 -7.63
N SER A 379 -26.17 -23.45 -7.55
CA SER A 379 -26.96 -23.07 -8.76
C SER A 379 -26.75 -21.61 -9.18
N LEU A 380 -26.08 -20.80 -8.39
CA LEU A 380 -25.88 -19.37 -8.60
C LEU A 380 -24.45 -19.01 -9.01
N TRP A 381 -23.46 -19.84 -8.70
CA TRP A 381 -22.04 -19.66 -8.99
C TRP A 381 -21.33 -21.01 -9.10
N ASP A 382 -20.21 -21.03 -9.80
CA ASP A 382 -19.34 -22.21 -9.88
C ASP A 382 -18.43 -22.33 -8.66
N ASN A 383 -18.03 -21.19 -8.08
CA ASN A 383 -17.33 -21.10 -6.81
C ASN A 383 -17.66 -19.78 -6.13
N LEU A 384 -17.63 -19.73 -4.79
CA LEU A 384 -17.78 -18.51 -4.01
C LEU A 384 -16.76 -18.52 -2.89
N VAL A 385 -16.02 -17.44 -2.74
CA VAL A 385 -14.98 -17.26 -1.72
C VAL A 385 -15.28 -16.02 -0.89
N LEU A 386 -15.27 -16.17 0.43
CA LEU A 386 -15.27 -15.08 1.40
C LEU A 386 -13.86 -14.91 1.96
N LEU A 387 -13.32 -13.70 1.90
CA LEU A 387 -12.19 -13.24 2.70
C LEU A 387 -12.69 -12.16 3.66
N ALA A 388 -12.33 -12.25 4.93
CA ALA A 388 -12.68 -11.21 5.90
C ALA A 388 -11.57 -11.06 6.93
N GLU A 389 -11.33 -9.84 7.37
CA GLU A 389 -10.37 -9.51 8.40
C GLU A 389 -10.93 -8.43 9.32
N ILE A 390 -10.73 -8.61 10.63
CA ILE A 390 -11.03 -7.60 11.66
C ILE A 390 -9.73 -7.29 12.40
N GLY A 391 -9.51 -6.00 12.66
CA GLY A 391 -8.32 -5.53 13.36
C GLY A 391 -8.64 -4.55 14.47
N HIS A 392 -7.73 -4.50 15.42
CA HIS A 392 -7.76 -3.59 16.56
C HIS A 392 -6.34 -3.14 16.89
N ASN A 393 -6.16 -1.83 17.11
CA ASN A 393 -4.91 -1.33 17.68
C ASN A 393 -5.14 -0.56 18.97
N ARG A 394 -4.05 -0.35 19.74
CA ARG A 394 -4.08 0.36 21.00
C ARG A 394 -2.72 0.94 21.34
N VAL A 395 -2.70 2.21 21.73
CA VAL A 395 -1.54 2.87 22.36
C VAL A 395 -1.52 2.51 23.85
N LEU A 396 -0.40 1.96 24.32
CA LEU A 396 -0.22 1.55 25.72
C LEU A 396 0.39 2.67 26.56
N HIS A 397 1.49 3.24 26.04
CA HIS A 397 2.31 4.22 26.71
C HIS A 397 2.94 5.14 25.66
N ILE A 398 3.16 6.41 26.00
CA ILE A 398 3.89 7.39 25.19
C ILE A 398 5.20 7.68 25.92
N ASP A 399 6.31 7.67 25.20
CA ASP A 399 7.61 7.87 25.79
C ASP A 399 7.79 9.30 26.34
N ASP A 400 8.71 9.46 27.30
CA ASP A 400 8.95 10.73 27.94
C ASP A 400 9.69 11.68 26.98
N ASP A 401 8.95 12.62 26.41
CA ASP A 401 9.41 13.52 25.37
C ASP A 401 9.56 14.97 25.87
N ALA A 402 10.77 15.49 25.74
CA ALA A 402 11.08 16.86 26.13
C ALA A 402 10.37 17.91 25.27
N THR A 403 10.17 17.62 23.98
CA THR A 403 9.49 18.54 23.05
C THR A 403 7.99 18.57 23.34
N ALA A 404 7.36 17.42 23.55
CA ALA A 404 5.96 17.34 23.98
C ALA A 404 5.71 18.14 25.26
N ARG A 405 6.59 18.02 26.25
CA ARG A 405 6.53 18.85 27.47
C ARG A 405 6.71 20.34 27.18
N GLY A 406 7.59 20.70 26.26
CA GLY A 406 7.79 22.08 25.79
C GLY A 406 6.53 22.67 25.13
N LEU A 407 5.73 21.84 24.50
CA LEU A 407 4.42 22.17 23.91
C LEU A 407 3.28 22.15 24.94
N GLY A 408 3.52 21.74 26.19
CA GLY A 408 2.50 21.63 27.23
C GLY A 408 1.67 20.35 27.19
N ILE A 409 2.13 19.33 26.46
CA ILE A 409 1.48 18.02 26.37
C ILE A 409 1.96 17.16 27.54
N ASP A 410 1.04 16.62 28.34
CA ASP A 410 1.35 15.66 29.41
C ASP A 410 1.28 14.22 28.89
N VAL A 411 2.41 13.70 28.47
CA VAL A 411 2.53 12.32 27.92
C VAL A 411 2.16 11.22 28.94
N ASN A 412 2.13 11.53 30.25
CA ASN A 412 1.70 10.59 31.27
C ASN A 412 0.18 10.39 31.29
N ASP A 413 -0.59 11.37 30.81
CA ASP A 413 -2.00 11.20 30.49
C ASP A 413 -2.13 10.71 29.03
N THR A 414 -1.84 9.43 28.80
CA THR A 414 -1.84 8.84 27.45
C THR A 414 -3.12 9.17 26.66
N LYS A 415 -4.27 9.23 27.31
CA LYS A 415 -5.53 9.55 26.60
C LYS A 415 -5.62 11.04 26.24
N GLY A 416 -5.23 11.93 27.15
CA GLY A 416 -5.30 13.37 26.93
C GLY A 416 -4.18 13.90 26.02
N ALA A 417 -3.08 13.15 25.90
CA ALA A 417 -1.96 13.52 25.04
C ALA A 417 -2.17 13.14 23.57
N LEU A 418 -2.96 12.10 23.25
CA LEU A 418 -3.17 11.64 21.89
C LEU A 418 -4.11 12.56 21.12
N ASP A 419 -3.80 12.78 19.84
CA ASP A 419 -4.67 13.53 18.92
C ASP A 419 -5.88 12.70 18.50
N GLY A 420 -5.73 11.40 18.33
CA GLY A 420 -6.83 10.45 18.12
C GLY A 420 -7.20 9.68 19.38
N ASP A 421 -7.91 8.60 19.19
CA ASP A 421 -8.27 7.68 20.26
C ASP A 421 -7.10 6.80 20.67
N ARG A 422 -7.16 6.35 21.94
CA ARG A 422 -6.19 5.39 22.46
C ARG A 422 -6.29 4.02 21.80
N SER A 423 -7.43 3.68 21.22
CA SER A 423 -7.66 2.41 20.52
C SER A 423 -8.69 2.58 19.42
N ALA A 424 -8.47 1.88 18.30
CA ALA A 424 -9.33 1.92 17.15
C ALA A 424 -9.53 0.52 16.55
N SER A 425 -10.58 0.34 15.77
CA SER A 425 -10.96 -0.94 15.18
C SER A 425 -11.66 -0.75 13.83
N GLY A 426 -11.39 -1.67 12.92
CA GLY A 426 -12.04 -1.73 11.62
C GLY A 426 -12.11 -3.17 11.10
N PHE A 427 -12.87 -3.35 10.04
CA PHE A 427 -12.91 -4.61 9.32
C PHE A 427 -12.91 -4.40 7.81
N VAL A 428 -12.44 -5.43 7.08
CA VAL A 428 -12.53 -5.54 5.63
C VAL A 428 -13.11 -6.90 5.27
N GLY A 429 -14.08 -6.93 4.38
CA GLY A 429 -14.65 -8.16 3.84
C GLY A 429 -14.67 -8.14 2.33
N ARG A 430 -14.29 -9.26 1.68
CA ARG A 430 -14.39 -9.45 0.24
C ARG A 430 -15.13 -10.74 -0.08
N LEU A 431 -16.14 -10.64 -0.92
CA LEU A 431 -16.86 -11.78 -1.46
C LEU A 431 -16.57 -11.86 -2.96
N SER A 432 -16.15 -13.04 -3.46
CA SER A 432 -15.82 -13.26 -4.87
C SER A 432 -16.55 -14.48 -5.39
N ALA A 433 -17.30 -14.34 -6.49
CA ALA A 433 -18.02 -15.41 -7.17
C ALA A 433 -17.42 -15.67 -8.55
N ASP A 434 -17.05 -16.91 -8.81
CA ASP A 434 -16.52 -17.38 -10.09
C ASP A 434 -17.62 -18.02 -10.94
N TYR A 435 -17.58 -17.74 -12.25
CA TYR A 435 -18.44 -18.29 -13.29
C TYR A 435 -17.56 -18.76 -14.45
N TYR A 436 -17.42 -20.09 -14.59
CA TYR A 436 -16.54 -20.66 -15.61
C TYR A 436 -17.29 -20.90 -16.92
N GLY A 437 -16.64 -20.57 -18.04
CA GLY A 437 -17.16 -20.82 -19.36
C GLY A 437 -18.46 -20.11 -19.69
N ILE A 438 -18.65 -18.85 -19.22
CA ILE A 438 -19.83 -18.02 -19.55
C ILE A 438 -20.00 -17.82 -21.06
N ALA A 439 -18.87 -17.91 -21.79
CA ALA A 439 -18.78 -18.05 -23.23
C ALA A 439 -17.57 -18.95 -23.57
N ASN A 440 -17.40 -19.29 -24.85
CA ASN A 440 -16.30 -20.15 -25.23
C ASN A 440 -14.94 -19.56 -24.89
N GLY A 441 -14.25 -20.16 -23.91
CA GLY A 441 -12.93 -19.74 -23.40
C GLY A 441 -12.95 -18.47 -22.55
N LEU A 442 -14.11 -18.06 -22.01
CA LEU A 442 -14.28 -16.86 -21.20
C LEU A 442 -14.83 -17.22 -19.83
N ASP A 443 -14.09 -16.86 -18.79
CA ASP A 443 -14.49 -16.94 -17.39
C ASP A 443 -14.76 -15.53 -16.84
N LEU A 444 -15.63 -15.45 -15.81
CA LEU A 444 -15.98 -14.22 -15.12
C LEU A 444 -15.80 -14.40 -13.62
N ASN A 445 -15.14 -13.45 -12.97
CA ASN A 445 -15.16 -13.27 -11.52
C ASN A 445 -15.90 -11.97 -11.18
N LEU A 446 -16.89 -12.07 -10.30
CA LEU A 446 -17.55 -10.91 -9.70
C LEU A 446 -17.12 -10.78 -8.24
N SER A 447 -16.65 -9.62 -7.83
CA SER A 447 -16.27 -9.39 -6.44
C SER A 447 -16.83 -8.10 -5.86
N ALA A 448 -17.15 -8.15 -4.56
CA ALA A 448 -17.52 -7.01 -3.74
C ALA A 448 -16.58 -6.94 -2.54
N THR A 449 -15.97 -5.78 -2.31
CA THR A 449 -15.12 -5.50 -1.15
C THR A 449 -15.73 -4.38 -0.35
N TYR A 450 -15.86 -4.56 0.96
CA TYR A 450 -16.36 -3.55 1.87
C TYR A 450 -15.41 -3.38 3.05
N ARG A 451 -15.03 -2.13 3.31
CA ARG A 451 -14.26 -1.70 4.48
C ARG A 451 -15.12 -0.80 5.34
N ASN A 452 -15.02 -0.93 6.66
CA ASN A 452 -15.60 -0.01 7.63
C ASN A 452 -14.70 0.07 8.87
N ASP A 453 -14.25 1.25 9.20
CA ASP A 453 -13.55 1.57 10.43
C ASP A 453 -14.62 2.05 11.43
N PHE A 454 -15.06 1.15 12.32
CA PHE A 454 -16.31 1.29 13.07
C PHE A 454 -16.14 1.79 14.50
N ASN A 455 -14.92 1.97 14.97
CA ASN A 455 -14.67 2.45 16.33
C ASN A 455 -13.30 3.10 16.46
N GLY A 456 -13.28 4.35 16.88
CA GLY A 456 -12.12 5.14 17.22
C GLY A 456 -11.28 5.59 16.03
N VAL A 457 -10.67 6.76 16.18
CA VAL A 457 -9.67 7.29 15.24
C VAL A 457 -8.29 7.01 15.81
N SER A 458 -7.51 6.20 15.10
CA SER A 458 -6.20 5.77 15.59
C SER A 458 -5.18 6.90 15.60
N SER A 459 -4.47 7.05 16.73
CA SER A 459 -3.28 7.90 16.79
C SER A 459 -2.04 7.27 16.13
N VAL A 460 -2.09 5.96 15.80
CA VAL A 460 -1.09 5.30 14.95
C VAL A 460 -1.42 5.63 13.48
N PRO A 461 -0.50 6.26 12.74
CA PRO A 461 -0.76 6.71 11.38
C PRO A 461 -1.25 5.59 10.44
N PHE A 462 -2.13 5.95 9.49
CA PHE A 462 -2.56 5.11 8.37
C PHE A 462 -3.18 3.75 8.75
N THR A 463 -3.84 3.65 9.93
CA THR A 463 -4.50 2.42 10.38
C THR A 463 -6.02 2.52 10.32
N PHE A 464 -6.68 3.06 11.34
CA PHE A 464 -8.14 3.13 11.44
C PHE A 464 -8.61 4.58 11.65
N ALA A 465 -9.71 4.95 10.98
CA ALA A 465 -10.39 6.22 11.15
C ALA A 465 -11.90 5.99 11.21
N GLU A 466 -12.52 6.11 12.40
CA GLU A 466 -13.96 5.89 12.61
C GLU A 466 -14.79 6.69 11.59
N GLY A 467 -15.81 6.04 11.00
CA GLY A 467 -16.62 6.63 9.94
C GLY A 467 -16.05 6.46 8.53
N SER A 468 -14.81 5.99 8.38
CA SER A 468 -14.26 5.67 7.05
C SER A 468 -14.90 4.40 6.49
N GLU A 469 -15.62 4.54 5.38
CA GLU A 469 -16.31 3.45 4.69
C GLU A 469 -15.99 3.44 3.20
N VAL A 470 -15.66 2.27 2.64
CA VAL A 470 -15.39 2.08 1.22
C VAL A 470 -16.10 0.85 0.71
N LEU A 471 -16.81 0.95 -0.42
CA LEU A 471 -17.40 -0.18 -1.14
C LEU A 471 -16.82 -0.24 -2.56
N GLY A 472 -16.18 -1.36 -2.89
CA GLY A 472 -15.72 -1.66 -4.24
C GLY A 472 -16.51 -2.79 -4.88
N LEU A 473 -16.98 -2.61 -6.10
CA LEU A 473 -17.54 -3.68 -6.94
C LEU A 473 -16.65 -3.88 -8.16
N LYS A 474 -16.37 -5.14 -8.51
CA LYS A 474 -15.47 -5.48 -9.61
C LYS A 474 -15.99 -6.65 -10.44
N ALA A 475 -15.83 -6.58 -11.76
CA ALA A 475 -16.06 -7.66 -12.71
C ALA A 475 -14.77 -7.88 -13.52
N ASP A 476 -14.18 -9.07 -13.37
CA ASP A 476 -12.95 -9.49 -14.03
C ASP A 476 -13.26 -10.62 -15.01
N PHE A 477 -12.90 -10.45 -16.26
CA PHE A 477 -13.02 -11.43 -17.32
C PHE A 477 -11.65 -11.99 -17.67
N THR A 478 -11.53 -13.30 -17.69
CA THR A 478 -10.33 -14.00 -18.17
C THR A 478 -10.67 -14.77 -19.43
N TYR A 479 -9.97 -14.44 -20.52
CA TYR A 479 -10.12 -15.12 -21.80
C TYR A 479 -8.89 -15.95 -22.11
N THR A 480 -9.09 -17.09 -22.79
CA THR A 480 -8.00 -17.98 -23.21
C THR A 480 -6.93 -17.22 -24.01
N GLY A 481 -5.66 -17.61 -23.87
CA GLY A 481 -4.55 -16.98 -24.58
C GLY A 481 -3.94 -15.79 -23.83
N GLY A 482 -4.08 -15.71 -22.50
CA GLY A 482 -3.41 -14.73 -21.67
C GLY A 482 -4.09 -13.36 -21.60
N HIS A 483 -5.32 -13.23 -22.08
CA HIS A 483 -6.07 -11.98 -22.05
C HIS A 483 -6.93 -11.89 -20.80
N SER A 484 -6.90 -10.73 -20.13
CA SER A 484 -7.82 -10.39 -19.04
C SER A 484 -8.29 -8.94 -19.20
N PHE A 485 -9.53 -8.68 -18.85
CA PHE A 485 -10.08 -7.32 -18.84
C PHE A 485 -11.15 -7.20 -17.77
N GLY A 486 -11.36 -6.01 -17.28
CA GLY A 486 -12.33 -5.81 -16.21
C GLY A 486 -12.74 -4.37 -16.01
N ALA A 487 -13.74 -4.22 -15.15
CA ALA A 487 -14.24 -2.94 -14.70
C ALA A 487 -14.46 -2.97 -13.19
N SER A 488 -14.20 -1.85 -12.51
CA SER A 488 -14.54 -1.68 -11.11
C SER A 488 -15.08 -0.29 -10.83
N TYR A 489 -15.94 -0.21 -9.83
CA TYR A 489 -16.41 1.05 -9.29
C TYR A 489 -16.16 1.05 -7.78
N ASN A 490 -15.58 2.14 -7.27
CA ASN A 490 -15.27 2.33 -5.86
C ASN A 490 -16.03 3.56 -5.34
N TRP A 491 -16.80 3.34 -4.28
CA TRP A 491 -17.53 4.36 -3.53
C TRP A 491 -16.79 4.64 -2.22
N PHE A 492 -16.51 5.91 -1.94
CA PHE A 492 -16.15 6.39 -0.64
C PHE A 492 -17.42 6.85 0.07
N LEU A 493 -17.94 5.99 0.97
CA LEU A 493 -19.22 6.20 1.66
C LEU A 493 -19.10 7.05 2.93
N THR A 494 -17.91 7.57 3.18
CA THR A 494 -17.56 8.44 4.31
C THR A 494 -18.34 9.76 4.20
N ASP A 495 -18.87 10.26 5.32
CA ASP A 495 -19.56 11.56 5.34
C ASP A 495 -18.51 12.70 5.34
N PRO A 496 -18.57 13.64 4.35
CA PRO A 496 -17.67 14.79 4.34
C PRO A 496 -17.78 15.69 5.58
N ASP A 497 -18.93 15.71 6.26
CA ASP A 497 -19.13 16.50 7.47
C ASP A 497 -18.31 15.97 8.67
N ASP A 498 -17.85 14.72 8.62
CA ASP A 498 -17.05 14.06 9.66
C ASP A 498 -15.52 14.35 9.56
N ILE A 499 -15.09 15.13 8.55
CA ILE A 499 -13.66 15.47 8.35
C ILE A 499 -13.05 16.19 9.55
N LEU A 500 -13.84 16.96 10.28
CA LEU A 500 -13.44 17.59 11.55
C LEU A 500 -14.28 17.02 12.68
N GLU A 501 -13.73 16.05 13.39
CA GLU A 501 -14.34 15.54 14.62
C GLU A 501 -14.56 16.62 15.69
N ASP A 502 -15.29 16.28 16.76
CA ASP A 502 -15.74 17.09 17.90
C ASP A 502 -14.71 18.08 18.50
N GLN A 503 -13.44 18.03 18.12
CA GLN A 503 -12.37 18.91 18.59
C GLN A 503 -11.63 19.67 17.48
N GLY A 504 -12.12 19.64 16.23
CA GLY A 504 -11.49 20.31 15.10
C GLY A 504 -10.24 19.59 14.58
N ARG A 505 -10.16 18.28 14.73
CA ARG A 505 -9.07 17.44 14.23
C ARG A 505 -9.33 17.10 12.77
N LEU A 506 -8.30 17.19 11.95
CA LEU A 506 -8.37 16.79 10.55
C LEU A 506 -8.22 15.26 10.42
N GLU A 507 -9.26 14.58 9.94
CA GLU A 507 -9.21 13.16 9.64
C GLU A 507 -8.84 12.94 8.17
N VAL A 508 -7.55 12.62 7.96
CA VAL A 508 -6.96 12.48 6.62
C VAL A 508 -7.68 11.40 5.78
N ALA A 509 -8.14 10.32 6.42
CA ALA A 509 -8.86 9.26 5.71
C ALA A 509 -10.22 9.71 5.14
N HIS A 510 -10.83 10.73 5.71
CA HIS A 510 -12.10 11.28 5.24
C HIS A 510 -11.95 12.26 4.07
N LEU A 511 -10.73 12.70 3.75
CA LEU A 511 -10.45 13.58 2.61
C LEU A 511 -10.71 12.94 1.25
N ASN A 512 -10.96 11.63 1.20
CA ASN A 512 -11.38 10.91 0.00
C ASN A 512 -12.90 10.82 -0.17
N ALA A 513 -13.71 11.42 0.71
CA ALA A 513 -15.16 11.24 0.76
C ALA A 513 -15.89 11.60 -0.55
N ASP A 514 -15.33 12.47 -1.39
CA ASP A 514 -15.88 12.87 -2.69
C ASP A 514 -15.10 12.31 -3.90
N ARG A 515 -14.31 11.24 -3.72
CA ARG A 515 -13.40 10.73 -4.74
C ARG A 515 -13.81 9.39 -5.34
N ASP A 516 -15.09 9.18 -5.52
CA ASP A 516 -15.63 8.02 -6.23
C ASP A 516 -15.02 7.88 -7.62
N TYR A 517 -14.67 6.65 -8.03
CA TYR A 517 -14.07 6.44 -9.33
C TYR A 517 -14.49 5.13 -10.01
N LEU A 518 -14.53 5.20 -11.34
CA LEU A 518 -14.71 4.07 -12.25
C LEU A 518 -13.34 3.70 -12.83
N SER A 519 -13.05 2.39 -12.90
CA SER A 519 -11.84 1.87 -13.52
C SER A 519 -12.16 0.87 -14.62
N LEU A 520 -11.37 0.88 -15.67
CA LEU A 520 -11.34 -0.14 -16.73
C LEU A 520 -9.91 -0.58 -16.94
N TYR A 521 -9.68 -1.89 -17.20
CA TYR A 521 -8.37 -2.38 -17.57
C TYR A 521 -8.41 -3.47 -18.64
N TYR A 522 -7.30 -3.62 -19.32
CA TYR A 522 -7.02 -4.74 -20.21
C TYR A 522 -5.58 -5.22 -19.98
N LYS A 523 -5.38 -6.53 -19.84
CA LYS A 523 -4.08 -7.16 -19.67
C LYS A 523 -3.84 -8.23 -20.73
N TYR A 524 -2.61 -8.34 -21.17
CA TYR A 524 -2.12 -9.42 -22.01
C TYR A 524 -0.82 -9.97 -21.43
N ARG A 525 -0.81 -11.27 -21.11
CA ARG A 525 0.32 -11.97 -20.51
C ARG A 525 0.86 -13.02 -21.48
N PHE A 526 2.17 -13.04 -21.67
CA PHE A 526 2.85 -13.96 -22.57
C PHE A 526 4.30 -14.25 -22.13
#